data_debbffd6840e2a3bac3ad773905b06b9
#
_entry.id   debbffd6840e2a3bac3ad773905b06b9
#
_cell.length_a   1.000
_cell.length_b   1.000
_cell.length_c   1.000
_cell.angle_alpha   90.00
_cell.angle_beta   90.00
_cell.angle_gamma   90.00
#
_symmetry.space_group_name_H-M   'P 1'
#
loop_
_entity.id
_entity.type
_entity.pdbx_description
1 polymer ?
#
loop_
_entity_poly.entity_id
_entity_poly.type
_entity_poly.pdbx_seq_one_letter_code
_entity_poly.pdbx_strand_id
1 'polypeptide(L)'
;YIIPKNSSAVSDVATFKEKPDAETAKAYIAQGALWNGGVFAYKLRYVLDKAHELIDFTDYKDLFDKYAELNKISFDYAVVEKEPKIQVMRFAGQWKDLGTWNTLTEAMGEPSVGKAMMNDTCTNVHVVNELNVPVLAMGLHDVVISASPEGILVSDKEQSSYIKPYVDKIDQQIMFAEKSWGSFRVLDVEDESLTIKVTLNPGHMNRDEVWVVISGTGRTVVDGAERPVHVGDVVQMQAGCRHTVLADSELQLIEVQLGKEISVHDKQKFPLEQETTR
;
A
#
# COMPACT_ATOMS: atom_id res chain seq x y z
N TYR A 1 -20.58 -15.52 2.35
CA TYR A 1 -22.02 -15.52 2.57
C TYR A 1 -22.35 -15.99 3.98
N ILE A 2 -23.35 -15.35 4.58
CA ILE A 2 -23.78 -15.62 5.97
C ILE A 2 -25.25 -15.98 5.96
N ILE A 3 -25.61 -17.16 6.45
CA ILE A 3 -27.01 -17.57 6.66
C ILE A 3 -27.35 -17.35 8.14
N PRO A 4 -28.16 -16.35 8.49
CA PRO A 4 -28.60 -16.12 9.86
C PRO A 4 -29.65 -17.16 10.28
N LYS A 5 -29.71 -17.49 11.58
CA LYS A 5 -30.74 -18.39 12.12
C LYS A 5 -32.14 -17.78 12.14
N ASN A 6 -32.25 -16.47 12.15
CA ASN A 6 -33.51 -15.73 12.15
C ASN A 6 -33.38 -14.36 11.49
N SER A 7 -34.51 -13.62 11.41
CA SER A 7 -34.56 -12.29 10.77
C SER A 7 -34.32 -11.11 11.70
N SER A 8 -33.92 -11.33 12.95
CA SER A 8 -33.63 -10.26 13.90
C SER A 8 -32.46 -9.39 13.44
N ALA A 9 -32.39 -8.15 13.95
CA ALA A 9 -31.29 -7.22 13.65
C ALA A 9 -29.92 -7.82 14.03
N VAL A 10 -29.85 -8.57 15.12
CA VAL A 10 -28.72 -9.40 15.51
C VAL A 10 -29.22 -10.85 15.59
N SER A 11 -28.55 -11.76 14.93
CA SER A 11 -28.91 -13.19 14.89
C SER A 11 -27.67 -14.05 15.03
N ASP A 12 -27.81 -15.21 15.64
CA ASP A 12 -26.81 -16.27 15.49
C ASP A 12 -26.68 -16.67 14.02
N VAL A 13 -25.49 -17.08 13.64
CA VAL A 13 -25.20 -17.59 12.30
C VAL A 13 -25.46 -19.09 12.26
N ALA A 14 -26.20 -19.53 11.24
CA ALA A 14 -26.41 -20.95 10.95
C ALA A 14 -25.28 -21.50 10.08
N THR A 15 -24.83 -20.71 9.09
CA THR A 15 -23.76 -21.08 8.17
C THR A 15 -22.99 -19.83 7.77
N PHE A 16 -21.67 -19.93 7.79
CA PHE A 16 -20.75 -18.97 7.18
C PHE A 16 -19.96 -19.71 6.10
N LYS A 17 -19.89 -19.15 4.90
CA LYS A 17 -19.11 -19.71 3.79
C LYS A 17 -18.40 -18.64 3.01
N GLU A 18 -17.08 -18.71 2.99
CA GLU A 18 -16.23 -17.81 2.21
C GLU A 18 -16.15 -18.32 0.77
N LYS A 19 -16.36 -17.44 -0.20
CA LYS A 19 -16.23 -17.69 -1.64
C LYS A 19 -16.81 -19.03 -2.12
N PRO A 20 -18.13 -19.29 -1.88
CA PRO A 20 -18.75 -20.50 -2.41
C PRO A 20 -18.76 -20.45 -3.94
N ASP A 21 -18.93 -21.62 -4.57
CA ASP A 21 -19.19 -21.67 -6.02
C ASP A 21 -20.51 -20.97 -6.40
N ALA A 22 -20.68 -20.69 -7.69
CA ALA A 22 -21.81 -19.88 -8.18
C ALA A 22 -23.19 -20.53 -7.90
N GLU A 23 -23.30 -21.86 -7.90
CA GLU A 23 -24.56 -22.56 -7.62
C GLU A 23 -24.89 -22.50 -6.13
N THR A 24 -23.91 -22.75 -5.28
CA THR A 24 -24.03 -22.62 -3.82
C THR A 24 -24.36 -21.17 -3.44
N ALA A 25 -23.73 -20.19 -4.08
CA ALA A 25 -24.04 -18.77 -3.85
C ALA A 25 -25.50 -18.43 -4.18
N LYS A 26 -26.01 -18.90 -5.34
CA LYS A 26 -27.42 -18.72 -5.72
C LYS A 26 -28.38 -19.35 -4.71
N ALA A 27 -28.06 -20.57 -4.25
CA ALA A 27 -28.86 -21.26 -3.24
C ALA A 27 -28.88 -20.49 -1.90
N TYR A 28 -27.76 -19.93 -1.49
CA TYR A 28 -27.67 -19.13 -0.26
C TYR A 28 -28.45 -17.80 -0.38
N ILE A 29 -28.35 -17.12 -1.53
CA ILE A 29 -29.13 -15.90 -1.78
C ILE A 29 -30.64 -16.21 -1.71
N ALA A 30 -31.08 -17.30 -2.32
CA ALA A 30 -32.48 -17.72 -2.26
C ALA A 30 -32.97 -18.04 -0.83
N GLN A 31 -32.07 -18.43 0.08
CA GLN A 31 -32.33 -18.64 1.50
C GLN A 31 -32.26 -17.34 2.33
N GLY A 32 -32.02 -16.18 1.72
CA GLY A 32 -31.88 -14.91 2.41
C GLY A 32 -30.51 -14.70 3.07
N ALA A 33 -29.47 -15.30 2.53
CA ALA A 33 -28.12 -15.07 2.99
C ALA A 33 -27.73 -13.58 2.91
N LEU A 34 -26.87 -13.18 3.84
CA LEU A 34 -26.27 -11.86 3.89
C LEU A 34 -24.86 -11.93 3.30
N TRP A 35 -24.40 -10.81 2.78
CA TRP A 35 -23.00 -10.66 2.37
C TRP A 35 -22.14 -10.35 3.59
N ASN A 36 -20.97 -10.95 3.67
CA ASN A 36 -19.97 -10.59 4.66
C ASN A 36 -19.35 -9.24 4.29
N GLY A 37 -19.52 -8.25 5.15
CA GLY A 37 -18.91 -6.92 4.98
C GLY A 37 -17.45 -6.86 5.42
N GLY A 38 -16.88 -7.94 5.93
CA GLY A 38 -15.49 -7.97 6.43
C GLY A 38 -15.26 -7.13 7.70
N VAL A 39 -16.33 -6.72 8.38
CA VAL A 39 -16.25 -5.94 9.63
C VAL A 39 -16.59 -6.85 10.81
N PHE A 40 -15.61 -7.02 11.72
CA PHE A 40 -15.74 -7.91 12.86
C PHE A 40 -15.55 -7.17 14.18
N ALA A 41 -16.33 -7.56 15.19
CA ALA A 41 -16.16 -7.14 16.57
C ALA A 41 -15.93 -8.36 17.46
N TYR A 42 -14.87 -8.36 18.23
CA TYR A 42 -14.50 -9.45 19.12
C TYR A 42 -13.72 -8.94 20.34
N LYS A 43 -13.62 -9.75 21.38
CA LYS A 43 -12.73 -9.47 22.50
C LYS A 43 -11.28 -9.72 22.08
N LEU A 44 -10.37 -8.81 22.40
CA LEU A 44 -8.94 -8.95 22.08
C LEU A 44 -8.38 -10.32 22.53
N ARG A 45 -8.74 -10.77 23.73
CA ARG A 45 -8.31 -12.06 24.26
C ARG A 45 -8.66 -13.21 23.35
N TYR A 46 -9.87 -13.22 22.78
CA TYR A 46 -10.30 -14.26 21.86
C TYR A 46 -9.37 -14.38 20.64
N VAL A 47 -9.00 -13.26 20.02
CA VAL A 47 -8.13 -13.27 18.83
C VAL A 47 -6.71 -13.68 19.19
N LEU A 48 -6.21 -13.26 20.35
CA LEU A 48 -4.89 -13.70 20.82
C LEU A 48 -4.87 -15.21 21.08
N ASP A 49 -5.91 -15.76 21.72
CA ASP A 49 -6.01 -17.21 21.94
C ASP A 49 -6.06 -17.97 20.61
N LYS A 50 -6.82 -17.45 19.59
CA LYS A 50 -6.83 -18.02 18.23
C LYS A 50 -5.47 -17.91 17.53
N ALA A 51 -4.73 -16.84 17.73
CA ALA A 51 -3.39 -16.71 17.17
C ALA A 51 -2.45 -17.76 17.77
N HIS A 52 -2.50 -18.00 19.07
CA HIS A 52 -1.72 -19.05 19.74
C HIS A 52 -2.11 -20.47 19.34
N GLU A 53 -3.37 -20.70 18.89
CA GLU A 53 -3.75 -21.99 18.28
C GLU A 53 -3.06 -22.23 16.93
N LEU A 54 -2.68 -21.17 16.22
CA LEU A 54 -2.09 -21.24 14.87
C LEU A 54 -0.56 -21.26 14.88
N ILE A 55 0.07 -20.55 15.82
CA ILE A 55 1.51 -20.46 15.97
C ILE A 55 1.86 -20.13 17.43
N ASP A 56 2.92 -20.74 17.96
CA ASP A 56 3.40 -20.43 19.30
C ASP A 56 4.34 -19.22 19.26
N PHE A 57 4.03 -18.18 20.06
CA PHE A 57 4.84 -16.97 20.19
C PHE A 57 4.71 -16.36 21.59
N THR A 58 5.75 -15.65 22.03
CA THR A 58 5.79 -15.02 23.35
C THR A 58 5.38 -13.55 23.32
N ASP A 59 5.77 -12.81 22.28
CA ASP A 59 5.49 -11.40 22.09
C ASP A 59 5.45 -11.04 20.59
N TYR A 60 5.21 -9.75 20.29
CA TYR A 60 5.15 -9.27 18.92
C TYR A 60 6.45 -9.50 18.13
N LYS A 61 7.60 -9.34 18.79
CA LYS A 61 8.89 -9.51 18.11
C LYS A 61 9.11 -10.96 17.70
N ASP A 62 8.83 -11.88 18.60
CA ASP A 62 8.92 -13.33 18.34
C ASP A 62 7.97 -13.74 17.20
N LEU A 63 6.72 -13.23 17.20
CA LEU A 63 5.78 -13.46 16.11
C LEU A 63 6.27 -12.86 14.78
N PHE A 64 6.86 -11.67 14.81
CA PHE A 64 7.42 -11.02 13.62
C PHE A 64 8.59 -11.84 13.04
N ASP A 65 9.48 -12.33 13.88
CA ASP A 65 10.62 -13.15 13.47
C ASP A 65 10.16 -14.49 12.86
N LYS A 66 9.01 -15.03 13.32
CA LYS A 66 8.36 -16.26 12.82
C LYS A 66 7.35 -16.02 11.69
N TYR A 67 7.17 -14.77 11.23
CA TYR A 67 6.09 -14.42 10.28
C TYR A 67 6.11 -15.25 9.00
N ALA A 68 7.30 -15.62 8.52
CA ALA A 68 7.46 -16.45 7.32
C ALA A 68 6.96 -17.90 7.49
N GLU A 69 6.79 -18.38 8.74
CA GLU A 69 6.26 -19.73 9.05
C GLU A 69 4.73 -19.78 8.99
N LEU A 70 4.06 -18.61 8.97
CA LEU A 70 2.60 -18.52 8.93
C LEU A 70 2.04 -19.01 7.59
N ASN A 71 0.95 -19.75 7.66
CA ASN A 71 0.19 -20.12 6.47
C ASN A 71 -0.45 -18.87 5.83
N LYS A 72 -0.34 -18.75 4.50
CA LYS A 72 -1.03 -17.71 3.72
C LYS A 72 -2.53 -18.04 3.63
N ILE A 73 -3.30 -17.63 4.62
CA ILE A 73 -4.74 -17.90 4.71
C ILE A 73 -5.45 -16.64 5.23
N SER A 74 -6.67 -16.36 4.73
CA SER A 74 -7.45 -15.23 5.24
C SER A 74 -8.04 -15.54 6.62
N PHE A 75 -8.35 -14.49 7.39
CA PHE A 75 -9.04 -14.59 8.67
C PHE A 75 -10.38 -15.32 8.56
N ASP A 76 -11.10 -15.09 7.46
CA ASP A 76 -12.37 -15.75 7.19
C ASP A 76 -12.23 -17.28 7.14
N TYR A 77 -11.23 -17.79 6.42
CA TYR A 77 -10.97 -19.23 6.35
C TYR A 77 -10.31 -19.80 7.61
N ALA A 78 -9.39 -19.05 8.20
CA ALA A 78 -8.64 -19.54 9.36
C ALA A 78 -9.50 -19.61 10.62
N VAL A 79 -10.37 -18.64 10.82
CA VAL A 79 -11.09 -18.40 12.07
C VAL A 79 -12.61 -18.42 11.85
N VAL A 80 -13.13 -17.50 11.03
CA VAL A 80 -14.58 -17.22 11.00
C VAL A 80 -15.40 -18.43 10.53
N GLU A 81 -14.97 -19.11 9.47
CA GLU A 81 -15.66 -20.28 8.91
C GLU A 81 -15.70 -21.47 9.88
N LYS A 82 -14.76 -21.51 10.82
CA LYS A 82 -14.62 -22.59 11.81
C LYS A 82 -15.24 -22.27 13.17
N GLU A 83 -15.59 -21.00 13.41
CA GLU A 83 -16.10 -20.56 14.71
C GLU A 83 -17.58 -20.92 14.86
N PRO A 84 -17.96 -21.77 15.82
CA PRO A 84 -19.34 -22.22 15.99
C PRO A 84 -20.26 -21.18 16.64
N LYS A 85 -19.71 -20.15 17.25
CA LYS A 85 -20.46 -19.14 18.01
C LYS A 85 -20.28 -17.76 17.40
N ILE A 86 -20.86 -17.55 16.22
CA ILE A 86 -20.86 -16.27 15.52
C ILE A 86 -22.25 -15.66 15.56
N GLN A 87 -22.28 -14.36 15.76
CA GLN A 87 -23.48 -13.55 15.53
C GLN A 87 -23.26 -12.62 14.35
N VAL A 88 -24.32 -12.36 13.59
CA VAL A 88 -24.35 -11.37 12.51
C VAL A 88 -25.26 -10.24 12.88
N MET A 89 -24.81 -9.02 12.67
CA MET A 89 -25.62 -7.80 12.74
C MET A 89 -25.95 -7.34 11.33
N ARG A 90 -27.26 -7.20 11.03
CA ARG A 90 -27.71 -6.73 9.72
C ARG A 90 -27.41 -5.25 9.57
N PHE A 91 -26.87 -4.88 8.44
CA PHE A 91 -26.66 -3.50 8.04
C PHE A 91 -27.51 -3.20 6.80
N ALA A 92 -28.38 -2.20 6.89
CA ALA A 92 -29.30 -1.78 5.83
C ALA A 92 -28.87 -0.47 5.13
N GLY A 93 -27.69 0.05 5.47
CA GLY A 93 -27.14 1.23 4.83
C GLY A 93 -26.42 0.92 3.50
N GLN A 94 -25.78 1.93 2.95
CA GLN A 94 -24.96 1.75 1.75
C GLN A 94 -23.61 1.13 2.13
N TRP A 95 -23.25 0.07 1.44
CA TRP A 95 -21.94 -0.58 1.49
C TRP A 95 -21.54 -1.00 0.08
N LYS A 96 -20.32 -0.71 -0.31
CA LYS A 96 -19.80 -1.08 -1.63
C LYS A 96 -18.34 -1.48 -1.52
N ASP A 97 -18.00 -2.62 -2.10
CA ASP A 97 -16.60 -3.02 -2.29
C ASP A 97 -16.01 -2.17 -3.43
N LEU A 98 -14.91 -1.47 -3.14
CA LEU A 98 -14.16 -0.65 -4.09
C LEU A 98 -12.88 -1.36 -4.58
N GLY A 99 -12.84 -2.68 -4.48
CA GLY A 99 -11.68 -3.52 -4.81
C GLY A 99 -11.35 -3.61 -6.31
N THR A 100 -12.16 -3.02 -7.19
CA THR A 100 -11.89 -2.95 -8.64
C THR A 100 -12.03 -1.53 -9.15
N TRP A 101 -11.37 -1.21 -10.26
CA TRP A 101 -11.50 0.10 -10.90
C TRP A 101 -12.94 0.40 -11.33
N ASN A 102 -13.68 -0.62 -11.80
CA ASN A 102 -15.09 -0.46 -12.15
C ASN A 102 -15.91 0.01 -10.94
N THR A 103 -15.83 -0.72 -9.82
CA THR A 103 -16.62 -0.37 -8.61
C THR A 103 -16.18 0.95 -7.99
N LEU A 104 -14.88 1.29 -8.06
CA LEU A 104 -14.35 2.57 -7.62
C LEU A 104 -14.93 3.72 -8.46
N THR A 105 -14.88 3.62 -9.80
CA THR A 105 -15.37 4.68 -10.69
C THR A 105 -16.87 4.91 -10.58
N GLU A 106 -17.65 3.89 -10.25
CA GLU A 106 -19.09 4.05 -9.96
C GLU A 106 -19.36 4.83 -8.64
N ALA A 107 -18.40 4.86 -7.72
CA ALA A 107 -18.50 5.58 -6.46
C ALA A 107 -17.88 6.98 -6.51
N MET A 108 -17.15 7.31 -7.57
CA MET A 108 -16.54 8.63 -7.73
C MET A 108 -17.63 9.69 -7.98
N GLY A 109 -17.53 10.83 -7.28
CA GLY A 109 -18.43 11.97 -7.51
C GLY A 109 -18.09 12.78 -8.74
N GLU A 110 -16.81 12.75 -9.16
CA GLU A 110 -16.29 13.45 -10.32
C GLU A 110 -15.62 12.46 -11.28
N PRO A 111 -15.68 12.71 -12.59
CA PRO A 111 -15.11 11.79 -13.59
C PRO A 111 -13.58 11.83 -13.63
N SER A 112 -12.94 12.75 -12.94
CA SER A 112 -11.49 12.82 -12.91
C SER A 112 -10.92 13.29 -11.57
N VAL A 113 -9.73 12.78 -11.27
CA VAL A 113 -8.86 13.23 -10.17
C VAL A 113 -7.50 13.58 -10.78
N GLY A 114 -6.93 14.72 -10.36
CA GLY A 114 -5.66 15.20 -10.88
C GLY A 114 -5.78 15.96 -12.21
N LYS A 115 -4.66 16.11 -12.91
CA LYS A 115 -4.60 16.87 -14.17
C LYS A 115 -5.14 16.03 -15.34
N ALA A 116 -6.43 16.16 -15.62
CA ALA A 116 -7.09 15.45 -16.72
C ALA A 116 -7.96 16.36 -17.53
N MET A 117 -8.06 16.10 -18.84
CA MET A 117 -8.96 16.74 -19.76
C MET A 117 -9.62 15.66 -20.63
N MET A 118 -10.92 15.72 -20.76
CA MET A 118 -11.72 14.84 -21.61
C MET A 118 -12.56 15.69 -22.57
N ASN A 119 -12.65 15.29 -23.83
CA ASN A 119 -13.52 15.98 -24.79
C ASN A 119 -14.99 15.50 -24.68
N ASP A 120 -15.90 16.25 -25.28
CA ASP A 120 -17.35 16.01 -25.17
C ASP A 120 -17.83 14.70 -25.81
N THR A 121 -16.96 14.01 -26.54
CA THR A 121 -17.26 12.69 -27.13
C THR A 121 -16.90 11.53 -26.22
N CYS A 122 -16.27 11.80 -25.07
CA CYS A 122 -16.04 10.78 -24.06
C CYS A 122 -17.34 10.47 -23.30
N THR A 123 -17.63 9.19 -23.12
CA THR A 123 -18.79 8.73 -22.33
C THR A 123 -18.39 7.69 -21.31
N ASN A 124 -18.80 7.88 -20.05
CA ASN A 124 -18.48 6.98 -18.95
C ASN A 124 -16.96 6.72 -18.78
N VAL A 125 -16.14 7.75 -19.04
CA VAL A 125 -14.67 7.71 -18.87
C VAL A 125 -14.30 8.29 -17.52
N HIS A 126 -13.39 7.61 -16.82
CA HIS A 126 -12.83 8.12 -15.57
C HIS A 126 -11.30 8.15 -15.65
N VAL A 127 -10.72 9.23 -15.14
CA VAL A 127 -9.26 9.43 -15.11
C VAL A 127 -8.81 9.68 -13.67
N VAL A 128 -7.90 8.87 -13.18
CA VAL A 128 -7.19 9.09 -11.91
C VAL A 128 -5.72 9.32 -12.23
N ASN A 129 -5.28 10.56 -12.14
CA ASN A 129 -3.93 10.97 -12.52
C ASN A 129 -3.16 11.52 -11.30
N GLU A 130 -2.23 10.75 -10.78
CA GLU A 130 -1.32 11.13 -9.68
C GLU A 130 -0.02 11.78 -10.18
N LEU A 131 0.16 11.84 -11.51
CA LEU A 131 1.35 12.43 -12.11
C LEU A 131 1.20 13.95 -12.27
N ASN A 132 2.33 14.63 -12.40
CA ASN A 132 2.35 16.06 -12.68
C ASN A 132 2.15 16.43 -14.15
N VAL A 133 2.13 15.44 -15.05
CA VAL A 133 1.82 15.62 -16.48
C VAL A 133 0.32 15.48 -16.71
N PRO A 134 -0.29 16.25 -17.64
CA PRO A 134 -1.71 16.13 -17.90
C PRO A 134 -2.04 14.85 -18.71
N VAL A 135 -3.22 14.29 -18.45
CA VAL A 135 -3.83 13.25 -19.26
C VAL A 135 -4.90 13.88 -20.14
N LEU A 136 -4.82 13.68 -21.45
CA LEU A 136 -5.87 14.05 -22.42
C LEU A 136 -6.52 12.79 -22.97
N ALA A 137 -7.84 12.66 -22.77
CA ALA A 137 -8.65 11.56 -23.29
C ALA A 137 -9.67 12.09 -24.31
N MET A 138 -9.80 11.44 -25.45
CA MET A 138 -10.69 11.86 -26.52
C MET A 138 -11.39 10.65 -27.15
N GLY A 139 -12.71 10.74 -27.32
CA GLY A 139 -13.51 9.74 -28.05
C GLY A 139 -13.54 8.36 -27.40
N LEU A 140 -13.33 8.26 -26.10
CA LEU A 140 -13.32 7.00 -25.36
C LEU A 140 -14.69 6.72 -24.74
N HIS A 141 -14.99 5.43 -24.55
CA HIS A 141 -16.25 4.96 -23.98
C HIS A 141 -15.98 3.83 -22.98
N ASP A 142 -16.60 3.89 -21.79
CA ASP A 142 -16.51 2.86 -20.74
C ASP A 142 -15.07 2.53 -20.32
N VAL A 143 -14.22 3.54 -20.24
CA VAL A 143 -12.78 3.39 -19.97
C VAL A 143 -12.41 3.99 -18.61
N VAL A 144 -11.50 3.33 -17.91
CA VAL A 144 -10.73 3.90 -16.81
C VAL A 144 -9.28 4.10 -17.24
N ILE A 145 -8.74 5.28 -16.92
CA ILE A 145 -7.32 5.60 -17.07
C ILE A 145 -6.79 5.91 -15.67
N SER A 146 -5.79 5.15 -15.22
CA SER A 146 -5.06 5.43 -13.99
C SER A 146 -3.59 5.66 -14.34
N ALA A 147 -3.07 6.81 -13.95
CA ALA A 147 -1.67 7.17 -14.16
C ALA A 147 -1.01 7.44 -12.81
N SER A 148 -0.04 6.64 -12.45
CA SER A 148 0.74 6.74 -11.23
C SER A 148 2.24 6.60 -11.51
N PRO A 149 3.12 6.85 -10.54
CA PRO A 149 4.55 6.59 -10.70
C PRO A 149 4.88 5.14 -11.06
N GLU A 150 4.06 4.18 -10.62
CA GLU A 150 4.24 2.75 -10.89
C GLU A 150 3.83 2.34 -12.29
N GLY A 151 3.04 3.16 -12.98
CA GLY A 151 2.63 2.87 -14.35
C GLY A 151 1.31 3.50 -14.75
N ILE A 152 0.93 3.26 -16.00
CA ILE A 152 -0.30 3.76 -16.58
C ILE A 152 -1.18 2.58 -16.97
N LEU A 153 -2.38 2.52 -16.39
CA LEU A 153 -3.43 1.61 -16.78
C LEU A 153 -4.41 2.35 -17.72
N VAL A 154 -4.71 1.75 -18.86
CA VAL A 154 -5.84 2.11 -19.71
C VAL A 154 -6.65 0.84 -19.91
N SER A 155 -7.88 0.81 -19.42
CA SER A 155 -8.70 -0.39 -19.45
C SER A 155 -10.16 -0.07 -19.70
N ASP A 156 -10.84 -0.94 -20.44
CA ASP A 156 -12.28 -1.07 -20.32
C ASP A 156 -12.65 -1.33 -18.85
N LYS A 157 -13.76 -0.77 -18.38
CA LYS A 157 -14.16 -0.84 -16.97
C LYS A 157 -14.48 -2.25 -16.50
N GLU A 158 -15.15 -3.06 -17.29
CA GLU A 158 -15.47 -4.45 -16.94
C GLU A 158 -14.19 -5.29 -16.92
N GLN A 159 -13.32 -5.12 -17.91
CA GLN A 159 -12.04 -5.81 -18.02
C GLN A 159 -11.10 -5.46 -16.85
N SER A 160 -11.21 -4.27 -16.31
CA SER A 160 -10.41 -3.83 -15.17
C SER A 160 -10.56 -4.72 -13.91
N SER A 161 -11.66 -5.46 -13.81
CA SER A 161 -11.89 -6.42 -12.73
C SER A 161 -11.00 -7.67 -12.82
N TYR A 162 -10.36 -7.91 -13.97
CA TYR A 162 -9.54 -9.09 -14.26
C TYR A 162 -8.06 -8.77 -14.44
N ILE A 163 -7.60 -7.60 -14.02
CA ILE A 163 -6.22 -7.13 -14.24
C ILE A 163 -5.16 -7.93 -13.45
N LYS A 164 -5.53 -8.53 -12.31
CA LYS A 164 -4.57 -9.13 -11.38
C LYS A 164 -3.58 -10.11 -12.03
N PRO A 165 -3.99 -11.08 -12.88
CA PRO A 165 -3.06 -12.02 -13.51
C PRO A 165 -2.06 -11.36 -14.48
N TYR A 166 -2.31 -10.12 -14.89
CA TYR A 166 -1.42 -9.34 -15.76
C TYR A 166 -0.47 -8.49 -14.94
N VAL A 167 -1.00 -7.79 -13.94
CA VAL A 167 -0.18 -6.97 -13.03
C VAL A 167 0.83 -7.82 -12.25
N ASP A 168 0.43 -9.03 -11.81
CA ASP A 168 1.32 -9.96 -11.12
C ASP A 168 2.53 -10.44 -11.98
N LYS A 169 2.53 -10.16 -13.30
CA LYS A 169 3.64 -10.47 -14.23
C LYS A 169 4.55 -9.27 -14.51
N ILE A 170 4.15 -8.09 -14.08
CA ILE A 170 4.96 -6.89 -14.25
C ILE A 170 5.99 -6.87 -13.12
N ASP A 171 7.22 -7.19 -13.47
CA ASP A 171 8.36 -7.04 -12.57
C ASP A 171 8.84 -5.59 -12.66
N GLN A 172 8.52 -4.81 -11.65
CA GLN A 172 8.81 -3.39 -11.63
C GLN A 172 9.31 -2.96 -10.25
N GLN A 173 10.30 -2.10 -10.27
CA GLN A 173 10.82 -1.42 -9.11
C GLN A 173 9.75 -0.47 -8.51
N ILE A 174 9.73 -0.34 -7.18
CA ILE A 174 8.84 0.63 -6.52
C ILE A 174 9.30 2.04 -6.90
N MET A 175 8.44 2.78 -7.61
CA MET A 175 8.75 4.13 -8.09
C MET A 175 8.38 5.22 -7.09
N PHE A 176 7.45 4.93 -6.17
CA PHE A 176 7.04 5.84 -5.09
C PHE A 176 6.69 5.06 -3.83
N ALA A 177 7.09 5.55 -2.67
CA ALA A 177 6.57 5.06 -1.39
C ALA A 177 6.58 6.13 -0.32
N GLU A 178 5.53 6.10 0.51
CA GLU A 178 5.46 6.83 1.77
C GLU A 178 5.91 5.93 2.92
N LYS A 179 6.67 6.49 3.83
CA LYS A 179 7.24 5.83 5.01
C LYS A 179 7.00 6.71 6.24
N SER A 180 7.19 6.16 7.43
CA SER A 180 7.09 6.93 8.68
C SER A 180 8.05 8.11 8.74
N TRP A 181 9.18 8.04 8.04
CA TRP A 181 10.22 9.06 8.00
C TRP A 181 10.04 10.10 6.89
N GLY A 182 9.13 9.88 5.93
CA GLY A 182 8.92 10.74 4.78
C GLY A 182 8.48 9.97 3.54
N SER A 183 8.96 10.36 2.38
CA SER A 183 8.66 9.67 1.12
C SER A 183 9.84 9.65 0.17
N PHE A 184 9.82 8.74 -0.79
CA PHE A 184 10.73 8.82 -1.94
C PHE A 184 9.95 8.64 -3.25
N ARG A 185 10.51 9.23 -4.31
CA ARG A 185 10.03 9.05 -5.68
C ARG A 185 11.24 8.84 -6.58
N VAL A 186 11.24 7.74 -7.31
CA VAL A 186 12.20 7.48 -8.36
C VAL A 186 11.89 8.43 -9.53
N LEU A 187 12.88 9.15 -9.99
CA LEU A 187 12.77 10.13 -11.08
C LEU A 187 13.28 9.56 -12.40
N ASP A 188 14.30 8.72 -12.31
CA ASP A 188 14.94 8.12 -13.48
C ASP A 188 15.63 6.82 -13.11
N VAL A 189 15.61 5.85 -14.01
CA VAL A 189 16.24 4.53 -13.86
C VAL A 189 16.92 4.17 -15.15
N GLU A 190 18.22 3.95 -15.11
CA GLU A 190 19.05 3.43 -16.19
C GLU A 190 19.82 2.20 -15.71
N ASP A 191 20.52 1.51 -16.60
CA ASP A 191 21.23 0.26 -16.27
C ASP A 191 22.26 0.42 -15.13
N GLU A 192 22.92 1.59 -15.05
CA GLU A 192 23.97 1.86 -14.07
C GLU A 192 23.70 3.12 -13.22
N SER A 193 22.48 3.68 -13.28
CA SER A 193 22.11 4.86 -12.48
C SER A 193 20.66 4.87 -12.02
N LEU A 194 20.45 5.37 -10.82
CA LEU A 194 19.15 5.58 -10.23
C LEU A 194 19.07 6.98 -9.59
N THR A 195 18.13 7.79 -10.05
CA THR A 195 17.89 9.13 -9.50
C THR A 195 16.61 9.13 -8.69
N ILE A 196 16.70 9.49 -7.43
CA ILE A 196 15.57 9.49 -6.48
C ILE A 196 15.42 10.87 -5.86
N LYS A 197 14.17 11.35 -5.81
CA LYS A 197 13.81 12.46 -4.91
C LYS A 197 13.37 11.90 -3.57
N VAL A 198 14.06 12.29 -2.51
CA VAL A 198 13.73 11.92 -1.12
C VAL A 198 13.18 13.14 -0.40
N THR A 199 12.08 12.96 0.32
CA THR A 199 11.50 13.96 1.22
C THR A 199 11.53 13.39 2.63
N LEU A 200 12.16 14.08 3.57
CA LEU A 200 12.29 13.66 4.96
C LEU A 200 11.45 14.55 5.86
N ASN A 201 10.70 13.93 6.75
CA ASN A 201 10.01 14.64 7.83
C ASN A 201 11.03 15.07 8.90
N PRO A 202 10.80 16.18 9.62
CA PRO A 202 11.69 16.62 10.70
C PRO A 202 11.97 15.51 11.72
N GLY A 203 13.23 15.34 12.10
CA GLY A 203 13.68 14.34 13.09
C GLY A 203 13.85 12.91 12.54
N HIS A 204 13.68 12.67 11.24
CA HIS A 204 13.88 11.37 10.62
C HIS A 204 15.19 11.29 9.82
N MET A 205 15.67 10.07 9.59
CA MET A 205 16.96 9.75 8.98
C MET A 205 16.81 8.92 7.72
N ASN A 206 17.68 9.15 6.71
CA ASN A 206 17.78 8.29 5.52
C ASN A 206 19.26 8.10 5.13
N ARG A 207 19.54 7.12 4.23
CA ARG A 207 20.89 6.70 3.83
C ARG A 207 20.98 6.60 2.32
N ASP A 208 22.11 7.02 1.75
CA ASP A 208 22.80 6.66 0.46
C ASP A 208 23.22 7.87 -0.44
N GLU A 209 24.17 7.83 -1.11
CA GLU A 209 25.39 7.96 -1.87
C GLU A 209 25.76 9.35 -2.45
N VAL A 210 25.02 10.00 -3.35
CA VAL A 210 25.23 11.42 -3.72
C VAL A 210 23.94 12.18 -3.52
N TRP A 211 23.96 13.14 -2.64
CA TRP A 211 22.79 13.97 -2.34
C TRP A 211 22.98 15.40 -2.79
N VAL A 212 21.95 15.95 -3.41
CA VAL A 212 21.82 17.39 -3.64
C VAL A 212 20.64 17.90 -2.81
N VAL A 213 20.89 18.78 -1.87
CA VAL A 213 19.83 19.37 -1.03
C VAL A 213 19.05 20.38 -1.86
N ILE A 214 17.74 20.17 -2.03
CA ILE A 214 16.88 21.03 -2.84
C ILE A 214 15.93 21.90 -2.02
N SER A 215 15.61 21.50 -0.77
CA SER A 215 14.86 22.33 0.18
C SER A 215 15.08 21.88 1.62
N GLY A 216 14.83 22.77 2.59
CA GLY A 216 14.94 22.48 4.02
C GLY A 216 16.35 22.58 4.58
N THR A 217 16.50 22.19 5.85
CA THR A 217 17.75 22.18 6.60
C THR A 217 17.90 20.89 7.37
N GLY A 218 19.14 20.48 7.61
CA GLY A 218 19.45 19.25 8.32
C GLY A 218 20.94 19.08 8.56
N ARG A 219 21.33 17.88 8.93
CA ARG A 219 22.73 17.50 9.18
C ARG A 219 23.00 16.16 8.54
N THR A 220 24.13 16.02 7.88
CA THR A 220 24.63 14.71 7.43
C THR A 220 25.61 14.15 8.44
N VAL A 221 25.59 12.83 8.60
CA VAL A 221 26.60 12.09 9.33
C VAL A 221 27.23 11.11 8.35
N VAL A 222 28.52 11.29 8.09
CA VAL A 222 29.28 10.46 7.16
C VAL A 222 30.48 9.87 7.91
N ASP A 223 30.53 8.55 8.07
CA ASP A 223 31.53 7.83 8.86
C ASP A 223 31.74 8.43 10.28
N GLY A 224 30.66 8.85 10.91
CA GLY A 224 30.66 9.46 12.24
C GLY A 224 30.93 10.98 12.26
N ALA A 225 31.28 11.60 11.12
CA ALA A 225 31.47 13.04 11.03
C ALA A 225 30.15 13.74 10.71
N GLU A 226 29.67 14.58 11.62
CA GLU A 226 28.43 15.36 11.47
C GLU A 226 28.72 16.70 10.81
N ARG A 227 27.88 17.11 9.83
CA ARG A 227 27.97 18.41 9.14
C ARG A 227 26.55 18.95 8.86
N PRO A 228 26.31 20.25 9.11
CA PRO A 228 25.08 20.88 8.67
C PRO A 228 24.99 20.89 7.13
N VAL A 229 23.76 20.82 6.62
CA VAL A 229 23.49 20.93 5.18
C VAL A 229 22.38 21.94 4.91
N HIS A 230 22.54 22.66 3.80
CA HIS A 230 21.67 23.74 3.33
C HIS A 230 21.32 23.53 1.85
N VAL A 231 20.32 24.23 1.38
CA VAL A 231 19.91 24.20 -0.04
C VAL A 231 21.11 24.53 -0.96
N GLY A 232 21.33 23.65 -1.93
CA GLY A 232 22.43 23.73 -2.88
C GLY A 232 23.68 22.91 -2.49
N ASP A 233 23.72 22.38 -1.25
CA ASP A 233 24.84 21.53 -0.84
C ASP A 233 24.81 20.19 -1.58
N VAL A 234 26.00 19.71 -1.94
CA VAL A 234 26.23 18.40 -2.54
C VAL A 234 27.06 17.56 -1.58
N VAL A 235 26.52 16.44 -1.16
CA VAL A 235 27.18 15.48 -0.28
C VAL A 235 27.52 14.25 -1.09
N GLN A 236 28.80 13.98 -1.24
CA GLN A 236 29.31 12.82 -1.99
C GLN A 236 29.83 11.76 -1.04
N MET A 237 29.39 10.52 -1.22
CA MET A 237 29.74 9.38 -0.40
C MET A 237 30.21 8.24 -1.27
N GLN A 238 31.28 7.56 -0.84
CA GLN A 238 31.81 6.40 -1.56
C GLN A 238 31.08 5.12 -1.14
N ALA A 239 31.05 4.13 -2.03
CA ALA A 239 30.49 2.83 -1.73
C ALA A 239 31.08 2.22 -0.44
N GLY A 240 30.21 1.71 0.44
CA GLY A 240 30.61 1.15 1.73
C GLY A 240 30.76 2.15 2.88
N CYS A 241 30.61 3.45 2.61
CA CYS A 241 30.60 4.50 3.61
C CYS A 241 29.33 4.42 4.47
N ARG A 242 29.47 4.51 5.80
CA ARG A 242 28.30 4.66 6.69
C ARG A 242 27.85 6.08 6.70
N HIS A 243 26.62 6.31 6.29
CA HIS A 243 26.10 7.67 6.20
C HIS A 243 24.62 7.73 6.54
N THR A 244 24.19 8.91 6.95
CA THR A 244 22.77 9.23 7.20
C THR A 244 22.54 10.72 7.11
N VAL A 245 21.29 11.13 6.96
CA VAL A 245 20.87 12.53 7.09
C VAL A 245 19.83 12.66 8.18
N LEU A 246 19.95 13.71 8.96
CA LEU A 246 19.02 14.11 10.01
C LEU A 246 18.32 15.39 9.54
N ALA A 247 17.01 15.36 9.41
CA ALA A 247 16.23 16.53 9.00
C ALA A 247 15.88 17.38 10.23
N ASP A 248 16.27 18.65 10.25
CA ASP A 248 15.88 19.62 11.26
C ASP A 248 14.56 20.32 10.87
N SER A 249 14.26 20.42 9.56
CA SER A 249 12.97 20.81 8.98
C SER A 249 12.54 19.76 7.97
N GLU A 250 11.41 19.93 7.27
CA GLU A 250 11.15 19.13 6.07
C GLU A 250 12.31 19.31 5.10
N LEU A 251 13.03 18.23 4.78
CA LEU A 251 14.23 18.22 3.98
C LEU A 251 13.99 17.41 2.71
N GLN A 252 14.29 18.01 1.55
CA GLN A 252 14.20 17.34 0.25
C GLN A 252 15.57 17.20 -0.39
N LEU A 253 15.86 16.00 -0.84
CA LEU A 253 17.12 15.64 -1.49
C LEU A 253 16.83 15.02 -2.85
N ILE A 254 17.71 15.30 -3.82
CA ILE A 254 17.93 14.43 -4.98
C ILE A 254 19.08 13.51 -4.62
N GLU A 255 18.82 12.22 -4.71
CA GLU A 255 19.79 11.17 -4.48
C GLU A 255 20.13 10.50 -5.81
N VAL A 256 21.39 10.43 -6.12
CA VAL A 256 21.91 9.70 -7.30
C VAL A 256 22.72 8.52 -6.79
N GLN A 257 22.29 7.33 -7.13
CA GLN A 257 22.99 6.08 -6.85
C GLN A 257 23.73 5.61 -8.11
N LEU A 258 24.98 5.23 -7.96
CA LEU A 258 25.85 4.77 -9.06
C LEU A 258 26.40 3.38 -8.74
N GLY A 259 26.19 2.40 -9.64
CA GLY A 259 26.67 1.02 -9.43
C GLY A 259 26.14 0.06 -10.49
N LYS A 260 26.53 -1.22 -10.39
CA LYS A 260 26.14 -2.25 -11.37
C LYS A 260 24.83 -2.99 -11.03
N GLU A 261 24.42 -2.98 -9.78
CA GLU A 261 23.19 -3.63 -9.30
C GLU A 261 22.52 -2.71 -8.30
N ILE A 262 21.72 -1.77 -8.79
CA ILE A 262 21.09 -0.74 -7.96
C ILE A 262 19.63 -1.12 -7.71
N SER A 263 19.23 -1.15 -6.42
CA SER A 263 17.86 -1.42 -6.01
C SER A 263 17.48 -0.58 -4.80
N VAL A 264 16.23 -0.11 -4.77
CA VAL A 264 15.66 0.56 -3.59
C VAL A 264 15.58 -0.36 -2.35
N HIS A 265 15.83 -1.65 -2.53
CA HIS A 265 15.84 -2.66 -1.47
C HIS A 265 17.23 -2.94 -0.89
N ASP A 266 18.31 -2.48 -1.51
CA ASP A 266 19.69 -2.73 -1.09
C ASP A 266 20.14 -1.75 0.00
N LYS A 267 19.53 -1.87 1.20
CA LYS A 267 19.80 -0.99 2.34
C LYS A 267 20.06 -1.80 3.61
N GLN A 268 21.29 -1.76 4.12
CA GLN A 268 21.62 -2.28 5.45
C GLN A 268 21.40 -1.18 6.50
N LYS A 269 20.54 -1.46 7.50
CA LYS A 269 20.29 -0.55 8.61
C LYS A 269 21.32 -0.79 9.71
N PHE A 270 22.01 0.27 10.12
CA PHE A 270 22.89 0.26 11.28
C PHE A 270 22.30 1.17 12.37
N PRO A 271 22.34 0.79 13.68
CA PRO A 271 21.98 1.71 14.75
C PRO A 271 23.00 2.86 14.80
N LEU A 272 22.52 4.09 15.00
CA LEU A 272 23.38 5.19 15.42
C LEU A 272 23.85 4.90 16.83
N GLU A 273 25.18 4.90 17.05
CA GLU A 273 25.73 4.93 18.39
C GLU A 273 25.34 6.29 19.01
N GLN A 274 24.39 6.28 19.95
CA GLN A 274 24.16 7.44 20.80
C GLN A 274 25.42 7.61 21.63
N GLU A 275 26.12 8.72 21.44
CA GLU A 275 27.11 9.14 22.44
C GLU A 275 26.38 9.29 23.78
N THR A 276 26.66 8.34 24.67
CA THR A 276 26.32 8.46 26.08
C THR A 276 27.18 9.62 26.61
N THR A 277 26.60 10.80 26.63
CA THR A 277 27.13 11.91 27.39
C THR A 277 27.30 11.48 28.87
N ARG A 278 28.54 11.33 29.29
CA ARG A 278 28.89 11.21 30.69
C ARG A 278 28.81 12.59 31.39
#